data_11ab2297e2657a0719f4517328815045
#
_entry.id   11ab2297e2657a0719f4517328815045
#
_cell.length_a   1.000
_cell.length_b   1.000
_cell.length_c   1.000
_cell.angle_alpha   90.00
_cell.angle_beta   90.00
_cell.angle_gamma   90.00
#
_symmetry.space_group_name_H-M   'P 1'
#
loop_
_entity.id
_entity.type
_entity.pdbx_description
1 polymer ?
#
loop_
_entity_poly.entity_id
_entity_poly.type
_entity_poly.pdbx_seq_one_letter_code
_entity_poly.pdbx_strand_id
1 'polypeptide(L)'
;MNHLSVSLLITTFNWPEALDLVLQSVSKQTVLPTQVVIADDGSQTDTGCVVSRYKEHLQIDMTWQPDRDFRAARARNLALLRAKYDYVIFIDGDCLLPPTFVRNHLTLAEPGKIVAGNRSLLSKHESDLLLHRERRIDTEHLFSNYKYRAIPFGPLRDLDPYSWETVRSCNFGAHTTDIINIGGFDESYIGWGREDSDFVARMLKAGITIRSGRFATCVAHLYHKERARDQFSVNDDRFKQMLHGTTSFRPTKSAIKAK
;
A
#
# COMPACT_ATOMS: atom_id res chain seq x y z
N MET A 1 -10.74 -12.26 -22.28
CA MET A 1 -9.63 -11.62 -21.55
C MET A 1 -9.77 -12.08 -20.11
N ASN A 2 -8.80 -12.81 -19.56
CA ASN A 2 -8.82 -13.15 -18.14
C ASN A 2 -8.69 -11.83 -17.37
N HIS A 3 -9.74 -11.42 -16.67
CA HIS A 3 -9.69 -10.27 -15.79
C HIS A 3 -8.82 -10.62 -14.58
N LEU A 4 -7.65 -10.00 -14.48
CA LEU A 4 -6.78 -10.13 -13.32
C LEU A 4 -7.56 -9.67 -12.08
N SER A 5 -7.69 -10.56 -11.10
CA SER A 5 -8.38 -10.28 -9.84
C SER A 5 -7.41 -9.66 -8.84
N VAL A 6 -7.88 -8.72 -8.00
CA VAL A 6 -7.03 -7.91 -7.13
C VAL A 6 -7.51 -7.88 -5.68
N SER A 7 -6.57 -8.07 -4.75
CA SER A 7 -6.72 -7.76 -3.34
C SER A 7 -6.08 -6.41 -3.03
N LEU A 8 -6.88 -5.44 -2.56
CA LEU A 8 -6.41 -4.14 -2.09
C LEU A 8 -6.18 -4.22 -0.58
N LEU A 9 -4.93 -4.10 -0.14
CA LEU A 9 -4.53 -4.14 1.27
C LEU A 9 -4.35 -2.72 1.79
N ILE A 10 -5.07 -2.38 2.87
CA ILE A 10 -5.09 -1.05 3.47
C ILE A 10 -4.56 -1.14 4.89
N THR A 11 -3.37 -0.56 5.15
CA THR A 11 -2.76 -0.53 6.49
C THR A 11 -3.30 0.65 7.29
N THR A 12 -3.84 0.40 8.49
CA THR A 12 -4.42 1.45 9.34
C THR A 12 -3.98 1.32 10.80
N PHE A 13 -4.02 2.43 11.54
CA PHE A 13 -3.81 2.48 12.98
C PHE A 13 -4.45 3.74 13.58
N ASN A 14 -5.41 3.58 14.50
CA ASN A 14 -6.02 4.62 15.32
C ASN A 14 -6.48 5.89 14.55
N TRP A 15 -6.94 5.74 13.32
CA TRP A 15 -7.46 6.87 12.53
C TRP A 15 -8.69 6.46 11.70
N PRO A 16 -9.82 6.19 12.36
CA PRO A 16 -11.03 5.71 11.69
C PRO A 16 -11.61 6.71 10.70
N GLU A 17 -11.46 8.03 10.92
CA GLU A 17 -11.96 9.06 10.02
C GLU A 17 -11.20 9.05 8.68
N ALA A 18 -9.88 8.88 8.71
CA ALA A 18 -9.09 8.74 7.50
C ALA A 18 -9.45 7.46 6.74
N LEU A 19 -9.57 6.33 7.45
CA LEU A 19 -9.98 5.06 6.85
C LEU A 19 -11.36 5.16 6.20
N ASP A 20 -12.31 5.88 6.80
CA ASP A 20 -13.63 6.11 6.21
C ASP A 20 -13.53 6.83 4.86
N LEU A 21 -12.74 7.89 4.80
CA LEU A 21 -12.48 8.62 3.56
C LEU A 21 -11.83 7.74 2.49
N VAL A 22 -10.88 6.91 2.88
CA VAL A 22 -10.22 5.96 1.96
C VAL A 22 -11.23 4.94 1.44
N LEU A 23 -12.02 4.29 2.30
CA LEU A 23 -13.05 3.32 1.89
C LEU A 23 -14.13 3.95 1.02
N GLN A 24 -14.49 5.22 1.28
CA GLN A 24 -15.37 5.97 0.39
C GLN A 24 -14.75 6.16 -1.00
N SER A 25 -13.45 6.43 -1.10
CA SER A 25 -12.75 6.54 -2.39
C SER A 25 -12.63 5.19 -3.10
N VAL A 26 -12.48 4.08 -2.34
CA VAL A 26 -12.48 2.72 -2.87
C VAL A 26 -13.86 2.36 -3.45
N SER A 27 -14.95 2.69 -2.78
CA SER A 27 -16.31 2.39 -3.25
C SER A 27 -16.68 3.16 -4.54
N LYS A 28 -15.93 4.21 -4.88
CA LYS A 28 -16.12 5.02 -6.10
C LYS A 28 -15.18 4.64 -7.24
N GLN A 29 -14.44 3.54 -7.14
CA GLN A 29 -13.56 3.09 -8.20
C GLN A 29 -14.34 2.66 -9.45
N THR A 30 -13.85 3.03 -10.63
CA THR A 30 -14.43 2.60 -11.93
C THR A 30 -14.31 1.09 -12.15
N VAL A 31 -13.33 0.47 -11.51
CA VAL A 31 -13.18 -0.98 -11.39
C VAL A 31 -12.96 -1.25 -9.90
N LEU A 32 -13.91 -1.87 -9.24
CA LEU A 32 -13.80 -2.21 -7.83
C LEU A 32 -12.70 -3.27 -7.62
N PRO A 33 -11.92 -3.20 -6.51
CA PRO A 33 -11.07 -4.32 -6.13
C PRO A 33 -11.94 -5.56 -5.86
N THR A 34 -11.45 -6.73 -6.24
CA THR A 34 -12.17 -7.99 -6.02
C THR A 34 -12.27 -8.30 -4.53
N GLN A 35 -11.29 -7.84 -3.74
CA GLN A 35 -11.25 -7.93 -2.29
C GLN A 35 -10.56 -6.70 -1.71
N VAL A 36 -11.02 -6.24 -0.56
CA VAL A 36 -10.30 -5.30 0.31
C VAL A 36 -9.88 -6.05 1.57
N VAL A 37 -8.64 -5.87 2.02
CA VAL A 37 -8.17 -6.42 3.29
C VAL A 37 -7.63 -5.29 4.15
N ILE A 38 -8.26 -5.06 5.29
CA ILE A 38 -7.79 -4.07 6.27
C ILE A 38 -6.71 -4.71 7.15
N ALA A 39 -5.53 -4.12 7.13
CA ALA A 39 -4.38 -4.48 7.96
C ALA A 39 -4.30 -3.54 9.16
N ASP A 40 -4.98 -3.86 10.25
CA ASP A 40 -5.02 -3.02 11.45
C ASP A 40 -3.86 -3.34 12.40
N ASP A 41 -2.99 -2.35 12.63
CA ASP A 41 -1.79 -2.45 13.46
C ASP A 41 -2.07 -2.25 14.96
N GLY A 42 -3.27 -2.60 15.42
CA GLY A 42 -3.62 -2.58 16.84
C GLY A 42 -4.47 -1.39 17.28
N SER A 43 -5.35 -0.92 16.41
CA SER A 43 -6.27 0.18 16.77
C SER A 43 -7.12 -0.17 17.99
N GLN A 44 -7.28 0.81 18.87
CA GLN A 44 -8.17 0.78 20.03
C GLN A 44 -9.50 1.50 19.76
N THR A 45 -9.67 2.01 18.55
CA THR A 45 -10.80 2.83 18.10
C THR A 45 -11.78 2.03 17.25
N ASP A 46 -12.87 2.67 16.86
CA ASP A 46 -14.00 2.08 16.12
C ASP A 46 -13.69 1.71 14.66
N THR A 47 -12.45 1.27 14.36
CA THR A 47 -12.04 0.82 13.02
C THR A 47 -13.01 -0.23 12.47
N GLY A 48 -13.44 -1.19 13.31
CA GLY A 48 -14.42 -2.21 12.93
C GLY A 48 -15.78 -1.64 12.54
N CYS A 49 -16.24 -0.59 13.22
CA CYS A 49 -17.50 0.10 12.91
C CYS A 49 -17.41 0.80 11.55
N VAL A 50 -16.28 1.43 11.25
CA VAL A 50 -16.04 2.03 9.93
C VAL A 50 -16.11 0.97 8.84
N VAL A 51 -15.36 -0.11 8.99
CA VAL A 51 -15.32 -1.23 8.02
C VAL A 51 -16.71 -1.81 7.77
N SER A 52 -17.52 -1.96 8.83
CA SER A 52 -18.85 -2.56 8.73
C SER A 52 -19.80 -1.78 7.81
N ARG A 53 -19.65 -0.48 7.70
CA ARG A 53 -20.48 0.38 6.81
C ARG A 53 -20.31 0.09 5.32
N TYR A 54 -19.18 -0.50 4.94
CA TYR A 54 -18.84 -0.75 3.53
C TYR A 54 -19.01 -2.20 3.10
N LYS A 55 -19.34 -3.13 4.03
CA LYS A 55 -19.45 -4.58 3.73
C LYS A 55 -20.55 -4.95 2.75
N GLU A 56 -21.58 -4.11 2.63
CA GLU A 56 -22.66 -4.32 1.65
C GLU A 56 -22.22 -4.01 0.20
N HIS A 57 -21.17 -3.19 0.04
CA HIS A 57 -20.73 -2.71 -1.27
C HIS A 57 -19.34 -3.21 -1.67
N LEU A 58 -18.54 -3.64 -0.70
CA LEU A 58 -17.16 -4.11 -0.90
C LEU A 58 -16.98 -5.46 -0.20
N GLN A 59 -16.29 -6.39 -0.85
CA GLN A 59 -15.84 -7.61 -0.19
C GLN A 59 -14.66 -7.27 0.73
N ILE A 60 -14.93 -7.04 2.01
CA ILE A 60 -13.92 -6.60 2.99
C ILE A 60 -13.65 -7.71 4.00
N ASP A 61 -12.37 -8.11 4.09
CA ASP A 61 -11.77 -8.85 5.20
C ASP A 61 -10.97 -7.89 6.10
N MET A 62 -10.77 -8.24 7.36
CA MET A 62 -9.96 -7.46 8.29
C MET A 62 -9.05 -8.37 9.09
N THR A 63 -7.82 -7.92 9.31
CA THR A 63 -6.87 -8.50 10.26
C THR A 63 -6.53 -7.46 11.31
N TRP A 64 -6.32 -7.90 12.53
CA TRP A 64 -5.92 -7.07 13.65
C TRP A 64 -4.80 -7.75 14.44
N GLN A 65 -3.92 -6.98 15.04
CA GLN A 65 -2.90 -7.46 15.96
C GLN A 65 -2.85 -6.55 17.20
N PRO A 66 -2.46 -7.06 18.39
CA PRO A 66 -2.30 -6.20 19.55
C PRO A 66 -1.31 -5.06 19.30
N ASP A 67 -1.61 -3.86 19.80
CA ASP A 67 -0.68 -2.73 19.77
C ASP A 67 0.58 -3.07 20.60
N ARG A 68 1.72 -3.14 19.94
CA ARG A 68 3.05 -3.35 20.54
C ARG A 68 4.07 -2.59 19.68
N ASP A 69 4.01 -1.27 19.68
CA ASP A 69 4.74 -0.40 18.79
C ASP A 69 4.29 -0.49 17.32
N PHE A 70 4.92 0.30 16.45
CA PHE A 70 4.63 0.32 15.03
C PHE A 70 5.16 -0.95 14.35
N ARG A 71 4.27 -1.82 13.88
CA ARG A 71 4.60 -3.10 13.23
C ARG A 71 3.89 -3.28 11.89
N ALA A 72 3.97 -2.27 11.06
CA ALA A 72 3.33 -2.27 9.75
C ALA A 72 3.74 -3.46 8.86
N ALA A 73 5.00 -3.91 8.93
CA ALA A 73 5.46 -5.11 8.22
C ALA A 73 4.63 -6.34 8.58
N ARG A 74 4.41 -6.56 9.89
CA ARG A 74 3.60 -7.69 10.35
C ARG A 74 2.11 -7.52 10.02
N ALA A 75 1.56 -6.32 10.17
CA ALA A 75 0.17 -6.06 9.80
C ALA A 75 -0.07 -6.36 8.32
N ARG A 76 0.84 -5.92 7.42
CA ARG A 76 0.77 -6.22 5.98
C ARG A 76 0.89 -7.72 5.70
N ASN A 77 1.75 -8.45 6.40
CA ASN A 77 1.86 -9.91 6.24
C ASN A 77 0.57 -10.63 6.68
N LEU A 78 -0.03 -10.23 7.79
CA LEU A 78 -1.32 -10.81 8.22
C LEU A 78 -2.42 -10.56 7.17
N ALA A 79 -2.44 -9.37 6.56
CA ALA A 79 -3.36 -9.08 5.47
C ALA A 79 -3.04 -9.89 4.21
N LEU A 80 -1.76 -10.09 3.87
CA LEU A 80 -1.33 -10.97 2.77
C LEU A 80 -1.80 -12.40 2.94
N LEU A 81 -1.83 -12.94 4.16
CA LEU A 81 -2.37 -14.27 4.45
C LEU A 81 -3.89 -14.37 4.20
N ARG A 82 -4.59 -13.25 4.14
CA ARG A 82 -6.01 -13.15 3.79
C ARG A 82 -6.25 -12.80 2.33
N ALA A 83 -5.23 -12.31 1.62
CA ALA A 83 -5.33 -12.00 0.19
C ALA A 83 -5.56 -13.29 -0.61
N LYS A 84 -6.62 -13.29 -1.45
CA LYS A 84 -7.08 -14.48 -2.18
C LYS A 84 -6.77 -14.42 -3.67
N TYR A 85 -6.36 -13.25 -4.19
CA TYR A 85 -6.30 -12.98 -5.62
C TYR A 85 -4.86 -12.80 -6.13
N ASP A 86 -4.70 -12.83 -7.44
CA ASP A 86 -3.41 -12.96 -8.11
C ASP A 86 -2.55 -11.69 -8.04
N TYR A 87 -3.17 -10.54 -7.81
CA TYR A 87 -2.48 -9.26 -7.72
C TYR A 87 -2.84 -8.56 -6.41
N VAL A 88 -1.83 -8.00 -5.77
CA VAL A 88 -1.99 -7.25 -4.52
C VAL A 88 -1.58 -5.80 -4.73
N ILE A 89 -2.41 -4.88 -4.25
CA ILE A 89 -2.08 -3.45 -4.16
C ILE A 89 -2.00 -3.09 -2.68
N PHE A 90 -0.92 -2.42 -2.27
CA PHE A 90 -0.75 -1.87 -0.93
C PHE A 90 -1.00 -0.38 -0.93
N ILE A 91 -1.78 0.08 0.02
CA ILE A 91 -1.97 1.49 0.35
C ILE A 91 -2.00 1.69 1.87
N ASP A 92 -1.77 2.94 2.31
CA ASP A 92 -1.99 3.30 3.70
C ASP A 92 -3.42 3.85 3.91
N GLY A 93 -3.94 3.76 5.13
CA GLY A 93 -5.31 4.12 5.51
C GLY A 93 -5.58 5.63 5.54
N ASP A 94 -4.68 6.43 4.99
CA ASP A 94 -4.77 7.87 4.80
C ASP A 94 -4.51 8.29 3.34
N CYS A 95 -4.54 7.33 2.43
CA CYS A 95 -4.31 7.52 1.00
C CYS A 95 -5.62 7.43 0.20
N LEU A 96 -6.17 8.57 -0.21
CA LEU A 96 -7.37 8.66 -1.05
C LEU A 96 -7.04 8.29 -2.49
N LEU A 97 -7.91 7.51 -3.12
CA LEU A 97 -7.70 6.96 -4.44
C LEU A 97 -8.46 7.72 -5.52
N PRO A 98 -7.82 8.11 -6.65
CA PRO A 98 -8.56 8.61 -7.81
C PRO A 98 -9.46 7.50 -8.40
N PRO A 99 -10.57 7.85 -9.07
CA PRO A 99 -11.57 6.86 -9.53
C PRO A 99 -11.02 5.76 -10.43
N THR A 100 -9.89 5.99 -11.09
CA THR A 100 -9.27 5.04 -12.03
C THR A 100 -8.09 4.27 -11.46
N PHE A 101 -7.82 4.40 -10.16
CA PHE A 101 -6.62 3.87 -9.51
C PHE A 101 -6.47 2.36 -9.67
N VAL A 102 -7.49 1.59 -9.30
CA VAL A 102 -7.47 0.12 -9.41
C VAL A 102 -7.33 -0.31 -10.86
N ARG A 103 -8.13 0.26 -11.77
CA ARG A 103 -8.04 -0.01 -13.21
C ARG A 103 -6.62 0.22 -13.74
N ASN A 104 -6.00 1.33 -13.34
CA ASN A 104 -4.67 1.69 -13.83
C ASN A 104 -3.59 0.75 -13.28
N HIS A 105 -3.67 0.32 -12.02
CA HIS A 105 -2.81 -0.74 -11.48
C HIS A 105 -2.95 -2.02 -12.30
N LEU A 106 -4.18 -2.48 -12.55
CA LEU A 106 -4.44 -3.69 -13.35
C LEU A 106 -3.93 -3.57 -14.79
N THR A 107 -4.00 -2.38 -15.40
CA THR A 107 -3.46 -2.12 -16.74
C THR A 107 -1.93 -2.22 -16.78
N LEU A 108 -1.27 -1.85 -15.67
CA LEU A 108 0.20 -1.85 -15.56
C LEU A 108 0.74 -3.16 -14.97
N ALA A 109 -0.11 -4.00 -14.39
CA ALA A 109 0.29 -5.25 -13.74
C ALA A 109 0.90 -6.23 -14.74
N GLU A 110 2.07 -6.78 -14.39
CA GLU A 110 2.78 -7.79 -15.16
C GLU A 110 3.55 -8.70 -14.18
N PRO A 111 3.55 -10.03 -14.36
CA PRO A 111 4.37 -10.93 -13.56
C PRO A 111 5.84 -10.53 -13.59
N GLY A 112 6.52 -10.61 -12.46
CA GLY A 112 7.91 -10.20 -12.33
C GLY A 112 8.12 -8.68 -12.26
N LYS A 113 7.05 -7.89 -12.08
CA LYS A 113 7.16 -6.42 -11.95
C LYS A 113 6.40 -5.88 -10.73
N ILE A 114 7.01 -4.90 -10.05
CA ILE A 114 6.33 -4.04 -9.07
C ILE A 114 5.83 -2.81 -9.80
N VAL A 115 4.56 -2.50 -9.73
CA VAL A 115 4.02 -1.20 -10.15
C VAL A 115 4.18 -0.22 -9.00
N ALA A 116 5.14 0.70 -9.12
CA ALA A 116 5.43 1.71 -8.12
C ALA A 116 4.63 3.00 -8.38
N GLY A 117 3.58 3.24 -7.60
CA GLY A 117 2.81 4.47 -7.66
C GLY A 117 3.49 5.64 -6.95
N ASN A 118 2.88 6.80 -7.02
CA ASN A 118 3.34 7.99 -6.30
C ASN A 118 2.21 8.56 -5.43
N ARG A 119 2.58 9.48 -4.55
CA ARG A 119 1.63 10.19 -3.69
C ARG A 119 1.78 11.70 -3.85
N SER A 120 0.69 12.41 -3.73
CA SER A 120 0.63 13.86 -3.56
C SER A 120 0.23 14.16 -2.12
N LEU A 121 1.10 14.81 -1.38
CA LEU A 121 0.80 15.21 0.00
C LEU A 121 -0.23 16.35 -0.03
N LEU A 122 -1.30 16.21 0.73
CA LEU A 122 -2.24 17.28 0.99
C LEU A 122 -1.71 18.18 2.11
N SER A 123 -2.03 19.46 2.03
CA SER A 123 -1.76 20.38 3.14
C SER A 123 -2.65 20.04 4.34
N LYS A 124 -2.28 20.55 5.53
CA LYS A 124 -3.12 20.43 6.72
C LYS A 124 -4.52 20.98 6.48
N HIS A 125 -4.63 22.14 5.85
CA HIS A 125 -5.91 22.77 5.55
C HIS A 125 -6.79 21.91 4.62
N GLU A 126 -6.24 21.38 3.52
CA GLU A 126 -6.96 20.49 2.62
C GLU A 126 -7.45 19.23 3.34
N SER A 127 -6.61 18.65 4.19
CA SER A 127 -6.95 17.45 4.97
C SER A 127 -8.03 17.74 6.00
N ASP A 128 -7.94 18.85 6.74
CA ASP A 128 -8.95 19.27 7.70
C ASP A 128 -10.31 19.48 7.02
N LEU A 129 -10.33 20.09 5.83
CA LEU A 129 -11.56 20.26 5.05
C LEU A 129 -12.20 18.93 4.65
N LEU A 130 -11.39 17.91 4.34
CA LEU A 130 -11.90 16.58 3.98
C LEU A 130 -12.41 15.83 5.21
N LEU A 131 -11.68 15.87 6.32
CA LEU A 131 -12.00 15.16 7.56
C LEU A 131 -13.25 15.73 8.28
N HIS A 132 -13.47 17.05 8.20
CA HIS A 132 -14.58 17.72 8.90
C HIS A 132 -15.83 17.98 8.02
N ARG A 133 -15.81 17.55 6.75
CA ARG A 133 -17.00 17.67 5.91
C ARG A 133 -18.01 16.57 6.28
N GLU A 134 -19.20 17.00 6.67
CA GLU A 134 -20.38 16.13 6.82
C GLU A 134 -20.88 15.52 5.50
N ARG A 135 -20.30 15.90 4.37
CA ARG A 135 -20.73 15.49 3.02
C ARG A 135 -19.69 14.55 2.38
N ARG A 136 -20.21 13.63 1.56
CA ARG A 136 -19.40 12.73 0.72
C ARG A 136 -18.29 13.50 -0.01
N ILE A 137 -17.08 12.98 0.00
CA ILE A 137 -15.95 13.55 -0.73
C ILE A 137 -16.33 13.66 -2.21
N ASP A 138 -16.22 14.84 -2.75
CA ASP A 138 -16.16 15.02 -4.20
C ASP A 138 -14.76 14.62 -4.68
N THR A 139 -14.59 13.32 -4.91
CA THR A 139 -13.33 12.78 -5.42
C THR A 139 -13.05 13.27 -6.83
N GLU A 140 -14.07 13.62 -7.62
CA GLU A 140 -13.87 14.16 -8.96
C GLU A 140 -13.21 15.54 -8.88
N HIS A 141 -13.69 16.39 -7.98
CA HIS A 141 -13.08 17.71 -7.76
C HIS A 141 -11.66 17.60 -7.21
N LEU A 142 -11.44 16.76 -6.19
CA LEU A 142 -10.10 16.51 -5.62
C LEU A 142 -9.11 16.05 -6.69
N PHE A 143 -9.52 15.14 -7.57
CA PHE A 143 -8.67 14.55 -8.60
C PHE A 143 -8.78 15.22 -9.98
N SER A 144 -9.46 16.34 -10.11
CA SER A 144 -9.51 17.16 -11.34
C SER A 144 -8.16 17.82 -11.66
N ASN A 145 -7.28 17.98 -10.67
CA ASN A 145 -5.97 18.58 -10.83
C ASN A 145 -5.08 17.76 -11.77
N TYR A 146 -4.28 18.43 -12.60
CA TYR A 146 -3.37 17.81 -13.59
C TYR A 146 -2.44 16.74 -13.02
N LYS A 147 -2.02 16.85 -11.75
CA LYS A 147 -1.14 15.88 -11.08
C LYS A 147 -1.73 14.47 -10.90
N TYR A 148 -3.07 14.36 -11.00
CA TYR A 148 -3.78 13.09 -10.93
C TYR A 148 -4.25 12.57 -12.30
N ARG A 149 -4.01 13.31 -13.37
CA ARG A 149 -4.39 12.87 -14.72
C ARG A 149 -3.63 11.59 -15.08
N ALA A 150 -4.38 10.54 -15.34
CA ALA A 150 -3.81 9.24 -15.63
C ALA A 150 -3.41 9.12 -17.11
N ILE A 151 -2.14 8.78 -17.35
CA ILE A 151 -1.61 8.45 -18.67
C ILE A 151 -1.02 7.02 -18.56
N PRO A 152 -1.84 5.98 -18.73
CA PRO A 152 -1.40 4.59 -18.53
C PRO A 152 -0.68 4.01 -19.77
N PHE A 153 0.36 4.70 -20.29
CA PHE A 153 1.17 4.17 -21.39
C PHE A 153 2.26 3.20 -20.89
N GLY A 154 2.21 1.94 -21.34
CA GLY A 154 3.03 0.85 -20.84
C GLY A 154 4.55 0.94 -21.14
N PRO A 155 5.00 0.95 -22.43
CA PRO A 155 6.40 0.67 -22.76
C PRO A 155 7.44 1.67 -22.21
N LEU A 156 7.10 2.96 -22.12
CA LEU A 156 8.01 3.99 -21.62
C LEU A 156 8.22 3.96 -20.11
N ARG A 157 7.46 3.15 -19.38
CA ARG A 157 7.47 3.09 -17.91
C ARG A 157 8.55 2.16 -17.35
N ASP A 158 9.16 1.37 -18.20
CA ASP A 158 10.24 0.46 -17.84
C ASP A 158 11.63 1.06 -18.12
N LEU A 159 11.68 2.28 -18.71
CA LEU A 159 12.93 2.95 -19.12
C LEU A 159 13.61 3.73 -17.99
N ASP A 160 12.90 4.01 -16.90
CA ASP A 160 13.45 4.77 -15.78
C ASP A 160 14.13 3.78 -14.80
N PRO A 161 15.41 3.96 -14.45
CA PRO A 161 16.08 3.08 -13.48
C PRO A 161 15.52 3.32 -12.08
N TYR A 162 14.35 2.75 -11.80
CA TYR A 162 13.78 2.78 -10.47
C TYR A 162 14.62 1.95 -9.50
N SER A 163 15.02 2.58 -8.43
CA SER A 163 15.64 1.91 -7.29
C SER A 163 14.62 1.69 -6.18
N TRP A 164 14.96 0.87 -5.19
CA TRP A 164 14.13 0.68 -4.00
C TRP A 164 13.77 2.02 -3.31
N GLU A 165 14.58 3.07 -3.49
CA GLU A 165 14.39 4.41 -2.90
C GLU A 165 13.14 5.12 -3.41
N THR A 166 12.63 4.73 -4.57
CA THR A 166 11.48 5.38 -5.21
C THR A 166 10.15 4.75 -4.87
N VAL A 167 10.13 3.53 -4.33
CA VAL A 167 8.91 2.81 -3.96
C VAL A 167 8.55 3.08 -2.51
N ARG A 168 7.27 3.30 -2.24
CA ARG A 168 6.72 3.52 -0.89
C ARG A 168 5.57 2.56 -0.66
N SER A 169 5.48 2.00 0.54
CA SER A 169 4.41 1.08 0.92
C SER A 169 3.01 1.67 0.84
N CYS A 170 2.89 2.97 0.84
CA CYS A 170 1.60 3.64 0.70
C CYS A 170 1.00 3.58 -0.72
N ASN A 171 1.73 3.09 -1.72
CA ASN A 171 1.21 2.95 -3.08
C ASN A 171 2.13 2.09 -3.96
N PHE A 172 1.97 0.80 -3.93
CA PHE A 172 2.55 -0.09 -4.94
C PHE A 172 1.71 -1.36 -5.10
N GLY A 173 1.91 -2.08 -6.21
CA GLY A 173 1.28 -3.37 -6.45
C GLY A 173 2.23 -4.37 -7.09
N ALA A 174 2.01 -5.67 -6.81
CA ALA A 174 2.77 -6.76 -7.41
C ALA A 174 1.93 -8.05 -7.46
N HIS A 175 2.36 -9.02 -8.24
CA HIS A 175 1.73 -10.33 -8.24
C HIS A 175 1.94 -11.05 -6.90
N THR A 176 0.89 -11.69 -6.40
CA THR A 176 0.88 -12.40 -5.11
C THR A 176 1.97 -13.47 -5.07
N THR A 177 2.19 -14.17 -6.18
CA THR A 177 3.25 -15.19 -6.31
C THR A 177 4.63 -14.61 -6.09
N ASP A 178 4.93 -13.43 -6.64
CA ASP A 178 6.22 -12.76 -6.49
C ASP A 178 6.45 -12.36 -5.03
N ILE A 179 5.42 -11.83 -4.36
CA ILE A 179 5.45 -11.45 -2.95
C ILE A 179 5.67 -12.67 -2.04
N ILE A 180 4.96 -13.78 -2.29
CA ILE A 180 5.10 -15.02 -1.51
C ILE A 180 6.49 -15.63 -1.72
N ASN A 181 7.00 -15.62 -2.94
CA ASN A 181 8.32 -16.17 -3.26
C ASN A 181 9.45 -15.51 -2.49
N ILE A 182 9.37 -14.23 -2.17
CA ILE A 182 10.35 -13.54 -1.32
C ILE A 182 10.04 -13.65 0.18
N GLY A 183 8.91 -14.25 0.57
CA GLY A 183 8.47 -14.40 1.96
C GLY A 183 7.82 -13.17 2.58
N GLY A 184 7.26 -12.27 1.78
CA GLY A 184 6.57 -11.07 2.28
C GLY A 184 7.50 -10.03 2.92
N PHE A 185 6.95 -9.23 3.85
CA PHE A 185 7.72 -8.23 4.61
C PHE A 185 8.54 -8.87 5.73
N ASP A 186 9.67 -8.27 6.10
CA ASP A 186 10.43 -8.69 7.27
C ASP A 186 9.85 -8.07 8.55
N GLU A 187 9.26 -8.93 9.40
CA GLU A 187 8.62 -8.54 10.67
C GLU A 187 9.62 -8.18 11.79
N SER A 188 10.90 -8.25 11.52
CA SER A 188 11.93 -7.79 12.45
C SER A 188 12.10 -6.27 12.45
N TYR A 189 11.55 -5.57 11.44
CA TYR A 189 11.41 -4.12 11.44
C TYR A 189 10.29 -3.70 12.39
N ILE A 190 10.67 -3.05 13.49
CA ILE A 190 9.76 -2.48 14.49
C ILE A 190 10.05 -0.97 14.55
N GLY A 191 9.01 -0.16 14.71
CA GLY A 191 9.15 1.29 14.61
C GLY A 191 9.21 1.77 13.15
N TRP A 192 9.34 3.08 12.98
CA TRP A 192 9.27 3.71 11.67
C TRP A 192 10.55 3.48 10.85
N GLY A 193 10.36 3.06 9.60
CA GLY A 193 11.35 3.15 8.51
C GLY A 193 12.01 1.84 8.11
N ARG A 194 12.30 1.76 6.82
CA ARG A 194 13.03 0.71 6.10
C ARG A 194 12.31 -0.61 5.85
N GLU A 195 11.14 -0.88 6.42
CA GLU A 195 10.39 -2.12 6.18
C GLU A 195 9.94 -2.25 4.71
N ASP A 196 9.57 -1.12 4.08
CA ASP A 196 9.21 -1.04 2.66
C ASP A 196 10.45 -1.09 1.75
N SER A 197 11.50 -0.37 2.13
CA SER A 197 12.78 -0.38 1.40
C SER A 197 13.39 -1.78 1.36
N ASP A 198 13.36 -2.49 2.49
CA ASP A 198 13.81 -3.88 2.60
C ASP A 198 13.00 -4.81 1.68
N PHE A 199 11.67 -4.72 1.74
CA PHE A 199 10.77 -5.52 0.91
C PHE A 199 11.10 -5.33 -0.58
N VAL A 200 11.18 -4.08 -1.04
CA VAL A 200 11.45 -3.77 -2.45
C VAL A 200 12.85 -4.21 -2.86
N ALA A 201 13.87 -3.98 -2.02
CA ALA A 201 15.23 -4.41 -2.32
C ALA A 201 15.35 -5.95 -2.43
N ARG A 202 14.60 -6.70 -1.60
CA ARG A 202 14.53 -8.17 -1.71
C ARG A 202 13.81 -8.62 -2.98
N MET A 203 12.76 -7.92 -3.41
CA MET A 203 12.10 -8.17 -4.69
C MET A 203 13.09 -7.97 -5.85
N LEU A 204 13.87 -6.87 -5.83
CA LEU A 204 14.90 -6.61 -6.85
C LEU A 204 16.00 -7.68 -6.86
N LYS A 205 16.47 -8.12 -5.68
CA LYS A 205 17.44 -9.23 -5.56
C LYS A 205 16.88 -10.55 -6.09
N ALA A 206 15.58 -10.75 -6.04
CA ALA A 206 14.90 -11.92 -6.61
C ALA A 206 14.65 -11.79 -8.13
N GLY A 207 15.14 -10.74 -8.78
CA GLY A 207 14.99 -10.51 -10.22
C GLY A 207 13.68 -9.83 -10.64
N ILE A 208 12.85 -9.39 -9.67
CA ILE A 208 11.65 -8.61 -9.95
C ILE A 208 12.08 -7.17 -10.29
N THR A 209 11.51 -6.59 -11.32
CA THR A 209 11.82 -5.22 -11.76
C THR A 209 10.74 -4.23 -11.33
N ILE A 210 11.03 -2.92 -11.41
CA ILE A 210 10.07 -1.88 -11.07
C ILE A 210 9.53 -1.25 -12.36
N ARG A 211 8.20 -1.18 -12.45
CA ARG A 211 7.48 -0.41 -13.48
C ARG A 211 6.93 0.86 -12.85
N SER A 212 7.19 2.01 -13.47
CA SER A 212 6.68 3.28 -13.00
C SER A 212 5.15 3.36 -13.06
N GLY A 213 4.50 3.52 -11.92
CA GLY A 213 3.09 3.92 -11.78
C GLY A 213 2.89 5.43 -11.81
N ARG A 214 3.96 6.23 -11.88
CA ARG A 214 3.91 7.70 -11.89
C ARG A 214 2.98 8.20 -13.00
N PHE A 215 2.15 9.19 -12.70
CA PHE A 215 1.09 9.71 -13.59
C PHE A 215 0.00 8.68 -14.00
N ALA A 216 -0.09 7.52 -13.35
CA ALA A 216 -1.18 6.59 -13.56
C ALA A 216 -1.87 6.20 -12.25
N THR A 217 -1.11 6.05 -11.18
CA THR A 217 -1.59 5.57 -9.88
C THR A 217 -1.19 6.52 -8.75
N CYS A 218 -1.34 7.84 -8.93
CA CYS A 218 -1.07 8.82 -7.88
C CYS A 218 -2.22 8.84 -6.86
N VAL A 219 -1.89 8.75 -5.56
CA VAL A 219 -2.85 8.90 -4.46
C VAL A 219 -2.72 10.27 -3.80
N ALA A 220 -3.81 10.75 -3.17
CA ALA A 220 -3.78 11.94 -2.32
C ALA A 220 -3.62 11.51 -0.86
N HIS A 221 -2.50 11.87 -0.26
CA HIS A 221 -2.15 11.47 1.09
C HIS A 221 -2.54 12.59 2.07
N LEU A 222 -3.38 12.25 3.05
CA LEU A 222 -3.80 13.17 4.11
C LEU A 222 -2.60 13.63 4.94
N TYR A 223 -2.68 14.88 5.40
CA TYR A 223 -1.67 15.41 6.31
C TYR A 223 -1.78 14.78 7.69
N HIS A 224 -0.68 14.30 8.19
CA HIS A 224 -0.50 13.91 9.58
C HIS A 224 0.89 14.30 10.09
N LYS A 225 1.06 14.40 11.41
CA LYS A 225 2.40 14.56 11.99
C LYS A 225 3.23 13.31 11.71
N GLU A 226 4.50 13.51 11.36
CA GLU A 226 5.41 12.37 11.22
C GLU A 226 5.52 11.61 12.55
N ARG A 227 5.62 10.29 12.46
CA ARG A 227 5.87 9.44 13.63
C ARG A 227 7.29 9.65 14.14
N ALA A 228 7.48 9.39 15.44
CA ALA A 228 8.80 9.38 16.06
C ALA A 228 9.74 8.42 15.31
N ARG A 229 11.00 8.83 15.12
CA ARG A 229 12.02 8.10 14.37
C ARG A 229 13.04 7.39 15.28
N ASP A 230 12.63 7.04 16.50
CA ASP A 230 13.52 6.52 17.54
C ASP A 230 14.22 5.21 17.14
N GLN A 231 13.55 4.39 16.35
CA GLN A 231 14.08 3.11 15.85
C GLN A 231 14.75 3.21 14.47
N PHE A 232 14.78 4.40 13.86
CA PHE A 232 15.28 4.54 12.49
C PHE A 232 16.70 4.06 12.30
N SER A 233 17.63 4.39 13.23
CA SER A 233 19.03 3.98 13.12
C SER A 233 19.19 2.45 13.15
N VAL A 234 18.47 1.78 14.04
CA VAL A 234 18.49 0.31 14.15
C VAL A 234 17.93 -0.35 12.87
N ASN A 235 16.83 0.19 12.35
CA ASN A 235 16.22 -0.30 11.11
C ASN A 235 17.12 -0.02 9.89
N ASP A 236 17.79 1.14 9.84
CA ASP A 236 18.70 1.49 8.75
C ASP A 236 19.96 0.62 8.74
N ASP A 237 20.52 0.29 9.91
CA ASP A 237 21.65 -0.63 10.01
C ASP A 237 21.27 -2.04 9.59
N ARG A 238 20.09 -2.54 9.99
CA ARG A 238 19.54 -3.81 9.51
C ARG A 238 19.38 -3.82 7.99
N PHE A 239 18.84 -2.76 7.43
CA PHE A 239 18.66 -2.63 5.99
C PHE A 239 19.99 -2.64 5.24
N LYS A 240 21.01 -1.90 5.72
CA LYS A 240 22.37 -1.93 5.16
C LYS A 240 22.98 -3.33 5.19
N GLN A 241 22.82 -4.05 6.29
CA GLN A 241 23.28 -5.45 6.38
C GLN A 241 22.59 -6.34 5.34
N MET A 242 21.29 -6.20 5.13
CA MET A 242 20.55 -6.91 4.09
C MET A 242 21.05 -6.53 2.68
N LEU A 243 21.31 -5.25 2.41
CA LEU A 243 21.81 -4.80 1.11
C LEU A 243 23.19 -5.39 0.78
N HIS A 244 24.10 -5.42 1.74
CA HIS A 244 25.46 -5.96 1.60
C HIS A 244 25.53 -7.47 1.69
N GLY A 245 24.50 -8.12 2.23
CA GLY A 245 24.41 -9.59 2.33
C GLY A 245 24.35 -10.23 0.94
N THR A 246 25.20 -11.22 0.72
CA THR A 246 25.37 -11.85 -0.60
C THR A 246 24.34 -12.94 -0.89
N THR A 247 23.50 -13.35 0.07
CA THR A 247 22.92 -14.70 0.00
C THR A 247 21.41 -14.83 0.19
N SER A 248 20.69 -13.83 0.66
CA SER A 248 19.26 -14.07 0.91
C SER A 248 18.38 -12.87 0.52
N PHE A 249 17.42 -13.13 -0.37
CA PHE A 249 16.27 -12.28 -0.60
C PHE A 249 15.09 -12.65 0.34
N ARG A 250 15.35 -13.41 1.40
CA ARG A 250 14.36 -13.87 2.37
C ARG A 250 14.35 -12.95 3.60
N PRO A 251 13.18 -12.70 4.21
CA PRO A 251 13.10 -11.95 5.47
C PRO A 251 13.74 -12.74 6.61
N THR A 252 14.28 -12.05 7.61
CA THR A 252 14.77 -12.65 8.86
C THR A 252 13.61 -13.27 9.64
N LYS A 253 12.45 -12.61 9.61
CA LYS A 253 11.22 -13.06 10.27
C LYS A 253 10.01 -12.73 9.42
N SER A 254 9.14 -13.72 9.16
CA SER A 254 7.88 -13.51 8.47
C SER A 254 6.85 -14.59 8.81
N ALA A 255 5.59 -14.21 8.86
CA ALA A 255 4.45 -15.13 8.89
C ALA A 255 4.21 -15.78 7.52
N ILE A 256 4.73 -15.20 6.44
CA ILE A 256 4.61 -15.73 5.08
C ILE A 256 5.65 -16.82 4.88
N LYS A 257 5.19 -18.04 4.66
CA LYS A 257 6.08 -19.14 4.25
C LYS A 257 6.28 -19.06 2.75
N ALA A 258 7.51 -18.83 2.34
CA ALA A 258 7.85 -18.90 0.93
C ALA A 258 7.74 -20.35 0.43
N LYS A 259 7.25 -20.49 -0.78
CA LYS A 259 7.13 -21.78 -1.46
C LYS A 259 8.45 -22.24 -2.06
#